data_0289eec91ab4f6c00d1aa33ca278f67b
#
_entry.id   0289eec91ab4f6c00d1aa33ca278f67b
#
_cell.length_a   1.000
_cell.length_b   1.000
_cell.length_c   1.000
_cell.angle_alpha   90.00
_cell.angle_beta   90.00
_cell.angle_gamma   90.00
#
_symmetry.space_group_name_H-M   'P 1'
#
loop_
_entity.id
_entity.type
_entity.pdbx_description
1 polymer ?
#
loop_
_entity_poly.entity_id
_entity_poly.type
_entity_poly.pdbx_seq_one_letter_code
_entity_poly.pdbx_strand_id
1 'polypeptide(L)'
;MSDKTTISPMPIGAYDPDQFSSALRKIEDWARAYIASLDDRSAAPARSPGETLAMLDPSPPMQGEGMGLWDHAGDELRETIEPGLMHWQSPAFFAYFPCSSSLPGVMGELASAVMNVNGMLWSTSPSATELEMRVMDWCAQLFGLPDAFRFDRDASIGGGCIQGTASEGVLAALCAARKRKVDAGADRSGMCIYTSTQAHSSVIKAAMVAGLADDPEDRSRVRLIETDADLRMDTAALHKAIEQDIRDGLTPCMVCSSQ
;
A
#
# COMPACT_ATOMS: atom_id res chain seq x y z
N MET A 1 22.33 -31.06 -36.14
CA MET A 1 22.19 -29.68 -36.61
C MET A 1 21.00 -29.11 -35.84
N SER A 2 21.25 -28.33 -34.83
CA SER A 2 20.25 -27.73 -33.97
C SER A 2 19.72 -26.48 -34.66
N ASP A 3 18.44 -26.52 -34.97
CA ASP A 3 17.70 -25.36 -35.51
C ASP A 3 17.59 -24.32 -34.37
N LYS A 4 18.44 -23.29 -34.42
CA LYS A 4 18.33 -22.13 -33.57
C LYS A 4 17.17 -21.29 -34.07
N THR A 5 15.98 -21.54 -33.56
CA THR A 5 14.85 -20.65 -33.77
C THR A 5 15.24 -19.28 -33.21
N THR A 6 15.61 -18.38 -34.10
CA THR A 6 15.94 -16.99 -33.78
C THR A 6 14.64 -16.32 -33.35
N ILE A 7 14.41 -16.21 -32.05
CA ILE A 7 13.35 -15.35 -31.50
C ILE A 7 13.74 -13.93 -31.91
N SER A 8 13.05 -13.38 -32.89
CA SER A 8 13.16 -11.94 -33.18
C SER A 8 12.61 -11.18 -31.96
N PRO A 9 13.43 -10.41 -31.28
CA PRO A 9 12.88 -9.64 -30.17
C PRO A 9 11.87 -8.64 -30.72
N MET A 10 10.62 -8.73 -30.29
CA MET A 10 9.67 -7.63 -30.55
C MET A 10 10.30 -6.34 -30.01
N PRO A 11 10.29 -5.25 -30.78
CA PRO A 11 10.81 -3.99 -30.27
C PRO A 11 10.03 -3.62 -29.02
N ILE A 12 10.73 -3.48 -27.90
CA ILE A 12 10.18 -2.97 -26.65
C ILE A 12 9.55 -1.61 -26.95
N GLY A 13 8.23 -1.47 -26.80
CA GLY A 13 7.52 -0.21 -26.99
C GLY A 13 6.86 -0.01 -28.37
N ALA A 14 6.77 -1.02 -29.23
CA ALA A 14 5.90 -0.95 -30.41
C ALA A 14 4.43 -1.11 -29.99
N TYR A 15 3.85 -0.06 -29.44
CA TYR A 15 2.40 0.01 -29.24
C TYR A 15 1.75 0.38 -30.57
N ASP A 16 0.92 -0.52 -31.09
CA ASP A 16 -0.02 -0.19 -32.15
C ASP A 16 -1.23 0.52 -31.52
N PRO A 17 -1.46 1.82 -31.82
CA PRO A 17 -2.55 2.57 -31.20
C PRO A 17 -3.94 1.98 -31.49
N ASP A 18 -4.13 1.33 -32.62
CA ASP A 18 -5.42 0.73 -32.99
C ASP A 18 -5.67 -0.55 -32.18
N GLN A 19 -4.64 -1.38 -32.01
CA GLN A 19 -4.70 -2.56 -31.14
C GLN A 19 -4.92 -2.16 -29.68
N PHE A 20 -4.23 -1.13 -29.21
CA PHE A 20 -4.44 -0.59 -27.85
C PHE A 20 -5.89 -0.12 -27.68
N SER A 21 -6.43 0.66 -28.62
CA SER A 21 -7.82 1.14 -28.55
C SER A 21 -8.83 -0.01 -28.58
N SER A 22 -8.55 -1.08 -29.34
CA SER A 22 -9.39 -2.28 -29.37
C SER A 22 -9.41 -3.02 -28.05
N ALA A 23 -8.23 -3.27 -27.46
CA ALA A 23 -8.09 -3.91 -26.16
C ALA A 23 -8.76 -3.10 -25.04
N LEU A 24 -8.59 -1.78 -25.05
CA LEU A 24 -9.18 -0.90 -24.07
C LEU A 24 -10.71 -0.95 -24.09
N ARG A 25 -11.35 -1.00 -25.27
CA ARG A 25 -12.81 -1.18 -25.39
C ARG A 25 -13.29 -2.48 -24.76
N LYS A 26 -12.56 -3.59 -24.93
CA LYS A 26 -12.93 -4.89 -24.32
C LYS A 26 -12.86 -4.86 -22.80
N ILE A 27 -11.81 -4.21 -22.26
CA ILE A 27 -11.70 -3.99 -20.81
C ILE A 27 -12.79 -3.03 -20.30
N GLU A 28 -13.13 -2.00 -21.07
CA GLU A 28 -14.25 -1.11 -20.74
C GLU A 28 -15.56 -1.89 -20.64
N ASP A 29 -15.88 -2.72 -21.62
CA ASP A 29 -17.11 -3.53 -21.64
C ASP A 29 -17.17 -4.49 -20.43
N TRP A 30 -16.07 -5.14 -20.12
CA TRP A 30 -15.96 -5.97 -18.92
C TRP A 30 -16.13 -5.14 -17.64
N ALA A 31 -15.43 -4.03 -17.50
CA ALA A 31 -15.47 -3.18 -16.31
C ALA A 31 -16.86 -2.61 -16.05
N ARG A 32 -17.56 -2.17 -17.11
CA ARG A 32 -18.95 -1.71 -17.02
C ARG A 32 -19.88 -2.79 -16.51
N ALA A 33 -19.77 -4.01 -17.04
CA ALA A 33 -20.58 -5.15 -16.58
C ALA A 33 -20.26 -5.52 -15.13
N TYR A 34 -18.99 -5.52 -14.75
CA TYR A 34 -18.55 -5.79 -13.38
C TYR A 34 -19.11 -4.77 -12.40
N ILE A 35 -18.92 -3.47 -12.67
CA ILE A 35 -19.40 -2.37 -11.80
C ILE A 35 -20.93 -2.42 -11.67
N ALA A 36 -21.63 -2.61 -12.78
CA ALA A 36 -23.11 -2.67 -12.78
C ALA A 36 -23.67 -3.86 -11.99
N SER A 37 -22.89 -4.91 -11.76
CA SER A 37 -23.32 -6.12 -11.05
C SER A 37 -22.94 -6.13 -9.57
N LEU A 38 -22.23 -5.12 -9.06
CA LEU A 38 -21.70 -5.11 -7.68
C LEU A 38 -22.79 -5.18 -6.61
N ASP A 39 -23.93 -4.56 -6.84
CA ASP A 39 -25.07 -4.57 -5.89
C ASP A 39 -25.68 -5.96 -5.72
N ASP A 40 -25.62 -6.79 -6.75
CA ASP A 40 -26.18 -8.15 -6.76
C ASP A 40 -25.15 -9.24 -6.43
N ARG A 41 -23.86 -8.85 -6.29
CA ARG A 41 -22.78 -9.81 -6.01
C ARG A 41 -22.64 -10.11 -4.53
N SER A 42 -22.43 -11.39 -4.22
CA SER A 42 -21.94 -11.77 -2.90
C SER A 42 -20.58 -11.12 -2.62
N ALA A 43 -20.40 -10.54 -1.44
CA ALA A 43 -19.09 -10.04 -1.02
C ALA A 43 -18.06 -11.17 -0.83
N ALA A 44 -18.52 -12.39 -0.46
CA ALA A 44 -17.67 -13.55 -0.28
C ALA A 44 -17.39 -14.25 -1.61
N PRO A 45 -16.19 -14.86 -1.76
CA PRO A 45 -15.87 -15.65 -2.94
C PRO A 45 -16.75 -16.88 -3.06
N ALA A 46 -17.06 -17.28 -4.29
CA ALA A 46 -17.84 -18.50 -4.58
C ALA A 46 -16.95 -19.75 -4.67
N ARG A 47 -15.63 -19.60 -4.56
CA ARG A 47 -14.67 -20.71 -4.69
C ARG A 47 -13.89 -20.95 -3.42
N SER A 48 -13.55 -22.23 -3.22
CA SER A 48 -12.67 -22.70 -2.15
C SER A 48 -11.19 -22.53 -2.53
N PRO A 49 -10.26 -22.52 -1.53
CA PRO A 49 -8.83 -22.46 -1.80
C PRO A 49 -8.37 -23.58 -2.75
N GLY A 50 -7.63 -23.20 -3.79
CA GLY A 50 -7.08 -24.10 -4.79
C GLY A 50 -7.97 -24.31 -6.04
N GLU A 51 -9.26 -23.99 -6.01
CA GLU A 51 -10.13 -24.19 -7.17
C GLU A 51 -9.77 -23.25 -8.34
N THR A 52 -9.47 -21.98 -8.07
CA THR A 52 -9.00 -21.07 -9.12
C THR A 52 -7.65 -21.53 -9.66
N LEU A 53 -6.72 -21.94 -8.79
CA LEU A 53 -5.40 -22.43 -9.21
C LEU A 53 -5.50 -23.65 -10.12
N ALA A 54 -6.45 -24.56 -9.87
CA ALA A 54 -6.67 -25.75 -10.67
C ALA A 54 -7.22 -25.45 -12.09
N MET A 55 -7.79 -24.28 -12.30
CA MET A 55 -8.28 -23.82 -13.61
C MET A 55 -7.21 -23.16 -14.46
N LEU A 56 -6.11 -22.71 -13.85
CA LEU A 56 -4.99 -22.08 -14.55
C LEU A 56 -4.05 -23.15 -15.09
N ASP A 57 -3.50 -22.93 -16.30
CA ASP A 57 -2.53 -23.85 -16.89
C ASP A 57 -1.28 -23.91 -15.97
N PRO A 58 -0.86 -25.09 -15.53
CA PRO A 58 0.33 -25.24 -14.69
C PRO A 58 1.63 -24.97 -15.43
N SER A 59 1.61 -24.90 -16.75
CA SER A 59 2.77 -24.66 -17.60
C SER A 59 2.75 -23.24 -18.16
N PRO A 60 3.87 -22.54 -18.19
CA PRO A 60 3.93 -21.25 -18.84
C PRO A 60 3.70 -21.42 -20.35
N PRO A 61 3.01 -20.48 -21.02
CA PRO A 61 2.85 -20.52 -22.47
C PRO A 61 4.21 -20.45 -23.16
N MET A 62 4.45 -21.34 -24.13
CA MET A 62 5.72 -21.38 -24.88
C MET A 62 5.85 -20.23 -25.87
N GLN A 63 4.75 -19.59 -26.23
CA GLN A 63 4.68 -18.41 -27.09
C GLN A 63 3.67 -17.42 -26.51
N GLY A 64 4.01 -16.12 -26.57
CA GLY A 64 3.08 -15.06 -26.17
C GLY A 64 2.01 -14.85 -27.23
N GLU A 65 0.78 -14.64 -26.81
CA GLU A 65 -0.35 -14.33 -27.70
C GLU A 65 -0.35 -12.86 -28.15
N GLY A 66 0.52 -12.04 -27.58
CA GLY A 66 0.57 -10.61 -27.87
C GLY A 66 -0.76 -9.93 -27.51
N MET A 67 -1.23 -9.07 -28.40
CA MET A 67 -2.52 -8.39 -28.21
C MET A 67 -3.74 -9.31 -28.43
N GLY A 68 -3.56 -10.52 -28.99
CA GLY A 68 -4.62 -11.53 -29.12
C GLY A 68 -5.21 -11.98 -27.80
N LEU A 69 -4.43 -11.92 -26.71
CA LEU A 69 -4.93 -12.18 -25.36
C LEU A 69 -6.19 -11.37 -25.02
N TRP A 70 -6.29 -10.13 -25.50
CA TRP A 70 -7.43 -9.26 -25.21
C TRP A 70 -8.72 -9.67 -25.90
N ASP A 71 -8.68 -10.64 -26.85
CA ASP A 71 -9.88 -11.14 -27.52
C ASP A 71 -10.77 -11.95 -26.56
N HIS A 72 -10.20 -12.56 -25.54
CA HIS A 72 -10.89 -13.41 -24.57
C HIS A 72 -10.64 -13.01 -23.10
N ALA A 73 -9.77 -12.02 -22.83
CA ALA A 73 -9.43 -11.62 -21.46
C ALA A 73 -10.64 -11.25 -20.60
N GLY A 74 -11.65 -10.59 -21.18
CA GLY A 74 -12.89 -10.25 -20.46
C GLY A 74 -13.68 -11.47 -20.01
N ASP A 75 -13.70 -12.54 -20.80
CA ASP A 75 -14.37 -13.80 -20.46
C ASP A 75 -13.56 -14.56 -19.41
N GLU A 76 -12.23 -14.61 -19.56
CA GLU A 76 -11.34 -15.22 -18.58
C GLU A 76 -11.43 -14.54 -17.22
N LEU A 77 -11.47 -13.21 -17.17
CA LEU A 77 -11.71 -12.46 -15.93
C LEU A 77 -13.04 -12.87 -15.31
N ARG A 78 -14.11 -12.93 -16.09
CA ARG A 78 -15.46 -13.22 -15.63
C ARG A 78 -15.62 -14.67 -15.15
N GLU A 79 -15.04 -15.63 -15.86
CA GLU A 79 -15.24 -17.04 -15.61
C GLU A 79 -14.22 -17.63 -14.64
N THR A 80 -12.96 -17.14 -14.70
CA THR A 80 -11.86 -17.71 -13.94
C THR A 80 -11.52 -16.90 -12.71
N ILE A 81 -11.45 -15.58 -12.81
CA ILE A 81 -10.95 -14.73 -11.74
C ILE A 81 -12.07 -14.24 -10.81
N GLU A 82 -13.12 -13.62 -11.36
CA GLU A 82 -14.19 -13.01 -10.55
C GLU A 82 -14.82 -13.94 -9.51
N PRO A 83 -15.12 -15.22 -9.80
CA PRO A 83 -15.75 -16.11 -8.81
C PRO A 83 -14.87 -16.43 -7.60
N GLY A 84 -13.55 -16.23 -7.73
CA GLY A 84 -12.59 -16.40 -6.64
C GLY A 84 -12.29 -15.12 -5.86
N LEU A 85 -12.85 -13.98 -6.25
CA LEU A 85 -12.62 -12.70 -5.60
C LEU A 85 -13.56 -12.49 -4.39
N MET A 86 -13.02 -11.85 -3.37
CA MET A 86 -13.80 -11.13 -2.39
C MET A 86 -14.11 -9.74 -2.96
N HIS A 87 -15.39 -9.43 -3.19
CA HIS A 87 -15.80 -8.20 -3.87
C HIS A 87 -15.83 -7.02 -2.89
N TRP A 88 -14.67 -6.39 -2.68
CA TRP A 88 -14.49 -5.28 -1.73
C TRP A 88 -15.36 -4.05 -2.03
N GLN A 89 -15.81 -3.89 -3.27
CA GLN A 89 -16.68 -2.78 -3.70
C GLN A 89 -18.17 -3.11 -3.55
N SER A 90 -18.53 -4.33 -3.14
CA SER A 90 -19.93 -4.71 -2.90
C SER A 90 -20.49 -3.92 -1.71
N PRO A 91 -21.74 -3.40 -1.79
CA PRO A 91 -22.41 -2.78 -0.66
C PRO A 91 -22.60 -3.72 0.55
N ALA A 92 -22.52 -5.03 0.32
CA ALA A 92 -22.58 -6.06 1.36
C ALA A 92 -21.22 -6.42 1.97
N PHE A 93 -20.14 -5.70 1.62
CA PHE A 93 -18.82 -5.94 2.20
C PHE A 93 -18.65 -5.16 3.51
N PHE A 94 -18.75 -5.85 4.63
CA PHE A 94 -18.64 -5.30 5.99
C PHE A 94 -17.38 -5.75 6.75
N ALA A 95 -16.41 -6.32 6.05
CA ALA A 95 -15.16 -6.77 6.66
C ALA A 95 -14.04 -5.76 6.46
N TYR A 96 -13.09 -5.72 7.39
CA TYR A 96 -11.90 -4.87 7.34
C TYR A 96 -12.21 -3.37 7.25
N PHE A 97 -11.25 -2.58 6.72
CA PHE A 97 -11.42 -1.19 6.29
C PHE A 97 -11.28 -1.15 4.76
N PRO A 98 -12.39 -1.17 4.01
CA PRO A 98 -12.34 -1.26 2.57
C PRO A 98 -11.74 0.00 1.95
N CYS A 99 -10.84 -0.22 1.00
CA CYS A 99 -10.37 0.84 0.11
C CYS A 99 -11.36 0.96 -1.04
N SER A 100 -12.06 2.08 -1.11
CA SER A 100 -12.95 2.36 -2.24
C SER A 100 -12.14 2.74 -3.47
N SER A 101 -12.40 2.08 -4.60
CA SER A 101 -11.94 2.60 -5.88
C SER A 101 -12.84 3.77 -6.32
N SER A 102 -12.28 4.66 -7.13
CA SER A 102 -13.03 5.74 -7.75
C SER A 102 -12.72 5.79 -9.24
N LEU A 103 -13.69 6.20 -10.05
CA LEU A 103 -13.45 6.33 -11.50
C LEU A 103 -12.27 7.26 -11.82
N PRO A 104 -12.11 8.44 -11.17
CA PRO A 104 -10.92 9.25 -11.36
C PRO A 104 -9.62 8.54 -10.98
N GLY A 105 -9.62 7.72 -9.91
CA GLY A 105 -8.46 6.91 -9.51
C GLY A 105 -8.10 5.87 -10.56
N VAL A 106 -9.08 5.12 -11.07
CA VAL A 106 -8.87 4.14 -12.16
C VAL A 106 -8.27 4.82 -13.40
N MET A 107 -8.78 6.00 -13.77
CA MET A 107 -8.24 6.75 -14.92
C MET A 107 -6.83 7.28 -14.65
N GLY A 108 -6.52 7.67 -13.42
CA GLY A 108 -5.18 8.06 -13.01
C GLY A 108 -4.19 6.90 -13.11
N GLU A 109 -4.56 5.70 -12.66
CA GLU A 109 -3.76 4.49 -12.79
C GLU A 109 -3.51 4.14 -14.26
N LEU A 110 -4.52 4.20 -15.11
CA LEU A 110 -4.36 3.97 -16.54
C LEU A 110 -3.38 4.97 -17.16
N ALA A 111 -3.50 6.26 -16.84
CA ALA A 111 -2.60 7.28 -17.34
C ALA A 111 -1.15 7.05 -16.85
N SER A 112 -0.98 6.69 -15.59
CA SER A 112 0.32 6.33 -15.00
C SER A 112 0.94 5.11 -15.68
N ALA A 113 0.15 4.07 -15.94
CA ALA A 113 0.60 2.86 -16.63
C ALA A 113 1.03 3.15 -18.09
N VAL A 114 0.31 4.02 -18.79
CA VAL A 114 0.66 4.43 -20.17
C VAL A 114 1.96 5.24 -20.18
N MET A 115 2.14 6.18 -19.25
CA MET A 115 3.37 6.97 -19.15
C MET A 115 4.57 6.14 -18.70
N ASN A 116 4.34 5.15 -17.83
CA ASN A 116 5.33 4.20 -17.31
C ASN A 116 6.65 4.86 -16.86
N VAL A 117 6.56 5.98 -16.16
CA VAL A 117 7.73 6.73 -15.68
C VAL A 117 8.19 6.20 -14.33
N ASN A 118 9.49 6.30 -14.06
CA ASN A 118 10.03 6.02 -12.74
C ASN A 118 10.05 7.28 -11.88
N GLY A 119 9.10 7.40 -10.94
CA GLY A 119 8.95 8.53 -10.03
C GLY A 119 9.83 8.47 -8.77
N MET A 120 10.79 7.55 -8.69
CA MET A 120 11.61 7.33 -7.50
C MET A 120 12.46 8.54 -7.11
N LEU A 121 12.94 9.30 -8.08
CA LEU A 121 13.78 10.46 -7.88
C LEU A 121 13.32 11.61 -8.77
N TRP A 122 13.54 12.85 -8.31
CA TRP A 122 13.29 14.01 -9.14
C TRP A 122 14.04 13.96 -10.48
N SER A 123 15.27 13.48 -10.50
CA SER A 123 16.08 13.38 -11.72
C SER A 123 15.56 12.35 -12.73
N THR A 124 14.80 11.34 -12.29
CA THR A 124 14.22 10.32 -13.18
C THR A 124 12.84 10.69 -13.69
N SER A 125 12.10 11.50 -12.92
CA SER A 125 10.78 12.02 -13.33
C SER A 125 10.46 13.31 -12.56
N PRO A 126 10.95 14.47 -13.00
CA PRO A 126 10.75 15.74 -12.32
C PRO A 126 9.27 16.05 -12.05
N SER A 127 8.45 15.97 -13.09
CA SER A 127 7.02 16.32 -12.98
C SER A 127 6.24 15.38 -12.05
N ALA A 128 6.54 14.08 -12.04
CA ALA A 128 5.87 13.14 -11.15
C ALA A 128 6.24 13.43 -9.68
N THR A 129 7.51 13.68 -9.40
CA THR A 129 7.98 14.04 -8.06
C THR A 129 7.37 15.36 -7.58
N GLU A 130 7.35 16.39 -8.43
CA GLU A 130 6.78 17.68 -8.06
C GLU A 130 5.26 17.64 -7.88
N LEU A 131 4.55 16.79 -8.65
CA LEU A 131 3.14 16.53 -8.46
C LEU A 131 2.88 15.85 -7.10
N GLU A 132 3.67 14.84 -6.75
CA GLU A 132 3.58 14.19 -5.44
C GLU A 132 3.82 15.20 -4.31
N MET A 133 4.88 16.01 -4.39
CA MET A 133 5.16 17.06 -3.41
C MET A 133 3.95 17.99 -3.23
N ARG A 134 3.32 18.40 -4.33
CA ARG A 134 2.14 19.27 -4.28
C ARG A 134 0.92 18.58 -3.66
N VAL A 135 0.69 17.31 -3.98
CA VAL A 135 -0.39 16.53 -3.38
C VAL A 135 -0.15 16.33 -1.88
N MET A 136 1.09 16.10 -1.46
CA MET A 136 1.43 15.98 -0.04
C MET A 136 1.22 17.29 0.72
N ASP A 137 1.54 18.44 0.11
CA ASP A 137 1.23 19.75 0.70
C ASP A 137 -0.28 19.96 0.86
N TRP A 138 -1.10 19.54 -0.09
CA TRP A 138 -2.55 19.58 0.03
C TRP A 138 -3.05 18.67 1.15
N CYS A 139 -2.52 17.44 1.24
CA CYS A 139 -2.86 16.53 2.34
C CYS A 139 -2.49 17.12 3.71
N ALA A 140 -1.30 17.71 3.84
CA ALA A 140 -0.88 18.36 5.07
C ALA A 140 -1.84 19.49 5.50
N GLN A 141 -2.32 20.29 4.53
CA GLN A 141 -3.32 21.33 4.80
C GLN A 141 -4.68 20.76 5.19
N LEU A 142 -5.16 19.74 4.47
CA LEU A 142 -6.44 19.09 4.77
C LEU A 142 -6.48 18.45 6.15
N PHE A 143 -5.35 17.87 6.59
CA PHE A 143 -5.23 17.25 7.92
C PHE A 143 -4.86 18.26 9.02
N GLY A 144 -4.66 19.53 8.70
CA GLY A 144 -4.27 20.54 9.67
C GLY A 144 -2.88 20.33 10.27
N LEU A 145 -1.95 19.70 9.53
CA LEU A 145 -0.59 19.50 10.00
C LEU A 145 0.19 20.82 10.03
N PRO A 146 1.16 20.95 10.95
CA PRO A 146 2.03 22.12 11.02
C PRO A 146 2.74 22.39 9.68
N ASP A 147 3.05 23.66 9.41
CA ASP A 147 3.76 24.10 8.21
C ASP A 147 5.13 23.41 8.00
N ALA A 148 5.75 22.92 9.08
CA ALA A 148 6.98 22.15 9.02
C ALA A 148 6.87 20.83 8.22
N PHE A 149 5.64 20.35 7.93
CA PHE A 149 5.40 19.18 7.09
C PHE A 149 5.17 19.53 5.61
N ARG A 150 5.35 20.78 5.20
CA ARG A 150 5.02 21.24 3.85
C ARG A 150 6.26 21.61 3.06
N PHE A 151 6.34 21.16 1.82
CA PHE A 151 7.41 21.51 0.87
C PHE A 151 7.38 22.99 0.48
N ASP A 152 6.19 23.59 0.37
CA ASP A 152 6.04 24.98 -0.07
C ASP A 152 6.46 26.03 0.99
N ARG A 153 6.80 25.58 2.22
CA ARG A 153 7.28 26.44 3.29
C ARG A 153 8.79 26.39 3.44
N ASP A 154 9.33 25.20 3.57
CA ASP A 154 10.78 24.96 3.59
C ASP A 154 11.05 23.52 3.10
N ALA A 155 11.37 23.40 1.83
CA ALA A 155 11.65 22.12 1.18
C ALA A 155 12.89 21.38 1.75
N SER A 156 13.71 22.06 2.56
CA SER A 156 14.86 21.43 3.21
C SER A 156 14.48 20.68 4.50
N ILE A 157 13.30 20.95 5.06
CA ILE A 157 12.88 20.43 6.37
C ILE A 157 11.59 19.65 6.27
N GLY A 158 10.65 20.11 5.42
CA GLY A 158 9.31 19.58 5.32
C GLY A 158 9.12 18.55 4.23
N GLY A 159 7.93 18.01 4.17
CA GLY A 159 7.46 17.16 3.10
C GLY A 159 6.97 15.80 3.54
N GLY A 160 6.48 15.07 2.58
CA GLY A 160 6.00 13.70 2.72
C GLY A 160 6.15 12.95 1.41
N CYS A 161 5.96 11.65 1.44
CA CYS A 161 5.90 10.79 0.26
C CYS A 161 4.79 9.76 0.42
N ILE A 162 4.19 9.37 -0.70
CA ILE A 162 3.19 8.32 -0.74
C ILE A 162 3.89 6.98 -0.59
N GLN A 163 3.41 6.15 0.34
CA GLN A 163 3.89 4.79 0.54
C GLN A 163 2.96 3.79 -0.14
N GLY A 164 3.47 2.62 -0.51
CA GLY A 164 2.66 1.55 -1.11
C GLY A 164 1.56 1.03 -0.19
N THR A 165 1.82 1.04 1.13
CA THR A 165 0.85 0.63 2.16
C THR A 165 1.00 1.47 3.44
N ALA A 166 -0.05 1.53 4.25
CA ALA A 166 0.02 2.11 5.59
C ALA A 166 1.07 1.40 6.49
N SER A 167 1.29 0.09 6.29
CA SER A 167 2.31 -0.66 7.01
C SER A 167 3.72 -0.18 6.69
N GLU A 168 4.01 0.13 5.42
CA GLU A 168 5.29 0.74 5.01
C GLU A 168 5.43 2.14 5.58
N GLY A 169 4.35 2.93 5.60
CA GLY A 169 4.35 4.25 6.22
C GLY A 169 4.70 4.21 7.71
N VAL A 170 4.14 3.26 8.47
CA VAL A 170 4.48 3.04 9.88
C VAL A 170 5.95 2.65 10.04
N LEU A 171 6.47 1.74 9.22
CA LEU A 171 7.87 1.32 9.25
C LEU A 171 8.80 2.49 8.92
N ALA A 172 8.50 3.26 7.87
CA ALA A 172 9.29 4.43 7.48
C ALA A 172 9.32 5.48 8.60
N ALA A 173 8.17 5.80 9.21
CA ALA A 173 8.07 6.72 10.33
C ALA A 173 8.87 6.23 11.55
N LEU A 174 8.79 4.94 11.88
CA LEU A 174 9.55 4.34 12.97
C LEU A 174 11.06 4.39 12.71
N CYS A 175 11.49 4.07 11.49
CA CYS A 175 12.90 4.16 11.09
C CYS A 175 13.43 5.60 11.18
N ALA A 176 12.64 6.58 10.75
CA ALA A 176 12.98 7.99 10.86
C ALA A 176 13.07 8.46 12.32
N ALA A 177 12.09 8.08 13.16
CA ALA A 177 12.10 8.38 14.59
C ALA A 177 13.33 7.77 15.29
N ARG A 178 13.63 6.51 14.99
CA ARG A 178 14.84 5.81 15.48
C ARG A 178 16.11 6.53 15.05
N LYS A 179 16.23 6.88 13.76
CA LYS A 179 17.39 7.61 13.23
C LYS A 179 17.58 8.93 13.96
N ARG A 180 16.53 9.71 14.13
CA ARG A 180 16.56 10.98 14.88
C ARG A 180 17.07 10.81 16.30
N LYS A 181 16.67 9.75 17.01
CA LYS A 181 17.13 9.46 18.36
C LYS A 181 18.59 9.05 18.39
N VAL A 182 19.05 8.22 17.43
CA VAL A 182 20.45 7.85 17.30
C VAL A 182 21.34 9.06 17.02
N ASP A 183 20.92 9.95 16.14
CA ASP A 183 21.65 11.17 15.84
C ASP A 183 21.76 12.12 17.04
N ALA A 184 20.78 12.04 17.96
CA ALA A 184 20.82 12.72 19.25
C ALA A 184 21.64 11.99 20.33
N GLY A 185 22.34 10.89 19.99
CA GLY A 185 23.21 10.14 20.88
C GLY A 185 22.54 9.03 21.68
N ALA A 186 21.27 8.69 21.38
CA ALA A 186 20.60 7.59 22.09
C ALA A 186 21.08 6.22 21.60
N ASP A 187 21.20 5.27 22.57
CA ASP A 187 21.47 3.88 22.25
C ASP A 187 20.21 3.21 21.65
N ARG A 188 20.39 2.45 20.57
CA ARG A 188 19.33 1.69 19.92
C ARG A 188 18.73 0.62 20.81
N SER A 189 19.52 0.00 21.67
CA SER A 189 19.09 -1.10 22.53
C SER A 189 18.07 -0.66 23.60
N GLY A 190 18.06 0.62 23.94
CA GLY A 190 17.16 1.20 24.95
C GLY A 190 15.91 1.88 24.38
N MET A 191 15.67 1.86 23.07
CA MET A 191 14.53 2.57 22.48
C MET A 191 13.22 1.84 22.70
N CYS A 192 12.15 2.60 23.07
CA CYS A 192 10.78 2.11 23.25
C CYS A 192 9.81 2.79 22.33
N ILE A 193 8.77 2.06 21.91
CA ILE A 193 7.63 2.58 21.19
C ILE A 193 6.33 2.29 21.94
N TYR A 194 5.32 3.11 21.70
CA TYR A 194 4.04 3.04 22.36
C TYR A 194 2.92 3.01 21.32
N THR A 195 1.95 2.12 21.51
CA THR A 195 0.74 2.05 20.68
C THR A 195 -0.42 1.54 21.53
N SER A 196 -1.66 1.67 21.04
CA SER A 196 -2.81 1.15 21.78
C SER A 196 -2.96 -0.36 21.60
N THR A 197 -3.69 -1.00 22.53
CA THR A 197 -4.12 -2.41 22.39
C THR A 197 -5.02 -2.64 21.18
N GLN A 198 -5.62 -1.58 20.64
CA GLN A 198 -6.47 -1.61 19.44
C GLN A 198 -5.73 -1.29 18.14
N ALA A 199 -4.43 -0.98 18.21
CA ALA A 199 -3.66 -0.64 17.02
C ALA A 199 -3.52 -1.83 16.06
N HIS A 200 -3.46 -1.52 14.77
CA HIS A 200 -3.23 -2.53 13.75
C HIS A 200 -1.87 -3.22 13.95
N SER A 201 -1.79 -4.51 13.65
CA SER A 201 -0.59 -5.35 13.83
C SER A 201 0.66 -4.83 13.09
N SER A 202 0.51 -3.91 12.12
CA SER A 202 1.63 -3.30 11.39
C SER A 202 2.60 -2.56 12.30
N VAL A 203 2.14 -2.01 13.44
CA VAL A 203 3.02 -1.32 14.39
C VAL A 203 3.99 -2.30 15.05
N ILE A 204 3.48 -3.45 15.50
CA ILE A 204 4.32 -4.51 16.08
C ILE A 204 5.25 -5.10 15.03
N LYS A 205 4.75 -5.36 13.82
CA LYS A 205 5.57 -5.84 12.69
C LYS A 205 6.68 -4.85 12.34
N ALA A 206 6.37 -3.56 12.31
CA ALA A 206 7.38 -2.51 12.07
C ALA A 206 8.45 -2.51 13.18
N ALA A 207 8.05 -2.70 14.46
CA ALA A 207 8.98 -2.82 15.57
C ALA A 207 9.93 -4.02 15.41
N MET A 208 9.42 -5.17 15.00
CA MET A 208 10.23 -6.37 14.74
C MET A 208 11.22 -6.10 13.60
N VAL A 209 10.77 -5.58 12.46
CA VAL A 209 11.65 -5.26 11.32
C VAL A 209 12.70 -4.22 11.70
N ALA A 210 12.33 -3.25 12.53
CA ALA A 210 13.24 -2.21 13.03
C ALA A 210 14.20 -2.72 14.15
N GLY A 211 14.08 -3.97 14.60
CA GLY A 211 14.90 -4.56 15.66
C GLY A 211 14.56 -4.02 17.05
N LEU A 212 13.32 -3.62 17.28
CA LEU A 212 12.80 -3.18 18.57
C LEU A 212 11.92 -4.24 19.25
N ALA A 213 11.68 -5.37 18.62
CA ALA A 213 11.00 -6.53 19.17
C ALA A 213 11.52 -7.78 18.47
N ASP A 214 11.61 -8.89 19.18
CA ASP A 214 12.09 -10.16 18.63
C ASP A 214 10.92 -11.00 18.08
N ASP A 215 9.73 -10.87 18.67
CA ASP A 215 8.52 -11.56 18.27
C ASP A 215 7.26 -10.69 18.54
N PRO A 216 6.06 -11.12 18.07
CA PRO A 216 4.83 -10.34 18.27
C PRO A 216 4.41 -10.16 19.73
N GLU A 217 4.89 -11.00 20.64
CA GLU A 217 4.58 -10.96 22.07
C GLU A 217 5.64 -10.22 22.90
N ASP A 218 6.74 -9.83 22.28
CA ASP A 218 7.80 -9.08 22.95
C ASP A 218 7.32 -7.70 23.41
N ARG A 219 7.27 -7.53 24.72
CA ARG A 219 6.87 -6.28 25.39
C ARG A 219 8.04 -5.57 26.06
N SER A 220 9.25 -6.02 25.81
CA SER A 220 10.45 -5.40 26.41
C SER A 220 10.61 -3.93 25.99
N ARG A 221 10.20 -3.60 24.74
CA ARG A 221 10.34 -2.27 24.14
C ARG A 221 9.11 -1.79 23.37
N VAL A 222 8.07 -2.64 23.25
CA VAL A 222 6.78 -2.28 22.63
C VAL A 222 5.72 -2.23 23.71
N ARG A 223 5.26 -1.02 24.05
CA ARG A 223 4.24 -0.79 25.07
C ARG A 223 2.86 -0.75 24.43
N LEU A 224 2.01 -1.68 24.80
CA LEU A 224 0.59 -1.64 24.46
C LEU A 224 -0.15 -0.87 25.56
N ILE A 225 -0.70 0.26 25.19
CA ILE A 225 -1.44 1.14 26.09
C ILE A 225 -2.93 0.80 26.00
N GLU A 226 -3.56 0.62 27.14
CA GLU A 226 -4.99 0.34 27.22
C GLU A 226 -5.81 1.51 26.64
N THR A 227 -7.04 1.19 26.25
CA THR A 227 -8.00 2.17 25.72
C THR A 227 -9.12 2.40 26.72
N ASP A 228 -9.77 3.55 26.62
CA ASP A 228 -11.00 3.86 27.34
C ASP A 228 -12.22 3.11 26.73
N ALA A 229 -13.42 3.35 27.28
CA ALA A 229 -14.65 2.74 26.80
C ALA A 229 -15.04 3.15 25.37
N ASP A 230 -14.49 4.26 24.88
CA ASP A 230 -14.68 4.75 23.49
C ASP A 230 -13.55 4.28 22.56
N LEU A 231 -12.71 3.33 23.01
CA LEU A 231 -11.56 2.77 22.29
C LEU A 231 -10.43 3.79 22.00
N ARG A 232 -10.41 4.92 22.69
CA ARG A 232 -9.32 5.90 22.59
C ARG A 232 -8.18 5.48 23.50
N MET A 233 -6.93 5.70 23.06
CA MET A 233 -5.76 5.43 23.86
C MET A 233 -5.83 6.22 25.18
N ASP A 234 -5.67 5.54 26.33
CA ASP A 234 -5.58 6.18 27.64
C ASP A 234 -4.29 7.01 27.73
N THR A 235 -4.44 8.32 27.60
CA THR A 235 -3.30 9.25 27.63
C THR A 235 -2.63 9.32 29.01
N ALA A 236 -3.34 9.06 30.10
CA ALA A 236 -2.74 9.02 31.44
C ALA A 236 -1.87 7.74 31.58
N ALA A 237 -2.35 6.60 31.13
CA ALA A 237 -1.58 5.37 31.08
C ALA A 237 -0.35 5.51 30.18
N LEU A 238 -0.48 6.14 29.01
CA LEU A 238 0.64 6.44 28.12
C LEU A 238 1.69 7.30 28.82
N HIS A 239 1.28 8.39 29.48
CA HIS A 239 2.19 9.28 30.19
C HIS A 239 2.97 8.55 31.28
N LYS A 240 2.25 7.75 32.09
CA LYS A 240 2.86 6.91 33.12
C LYS A 240 3.87 5.91 32.58
N ALA A 241 3.55 5.27 31.44
CA ALA A 241 4.46 4.32 30.79
C ALA A 241 5.74 5.01 30.29
N ILE A 242 5.60 6.16 29.64
CA ILE A 242 6.75 6.98 29.18
C ILE A 242 7.64 7.40 30.36
N GLU A 243 7.04 7.91 31.43
CA GLU A 243 7.80 8.32 32.62
C GLU A 243 8.52 7.15 33.29
N GLN A 244 7.88 5.96 33.32
CA GLN A 244 8.52 4.77 33.87
C GLN A 244 9.71 4.34 33.02
N ASP A 245 9.55 4.26 31.69
CA ASP A 245 10.63 3.88 30.80
C ASP A 245 11.81 4.85 30.89
N ILE A 246 11.57 6.15 31.02
CA ILE A 246 12.64 7.15 31.25
C ILE A 246 13.36 6.89 32.59
N ARG A 247 12.63 6.58 33.68
CA ARG A 247 13.23 6.24 34.99
C ARG A 247 14.08 4.98 34.89
N ASP A 248 13.68 4.01 34.06
CA ASP A 248 14.38 2.76 33.83
C ASP A 248 15.56 2.90 32.85
N GLY A 249 15.87 4.12 32.40
CA GLY A 249 16.96 4.43 31.49
C GLY A 249 16.68 4.12 30.02
N LEU A 250 15.40 3.87 29.68
CA LEU A 250 14.99 3.63 28.30
C LEU A 250 14.67 4.96 27.57
N THR A 251 14.70 4.91 26.25
CA THR A 251 14.50 6.10 25.40
C THR A 251 13.16 6.01 24.65
N PRO A 252 12.15 6.80 25.00
CA PRO A 252 10.93 6.93 24.21
C PRO A 252 11.24 7.38 22.77
N CYS A 253 10.84 6.59 21.78
CA CYS A 253 11.17 6.82 20.38
C CYS A 253 9.97 7.29 19.56
N MET A 254 8.84 6.60 19.65
CA MET A 254 7.65 6.89 18.86
C MET A 254 6.38 6.52 19.63
N VAL A 255 5.35 7.35 19.50
CA VAL A 255 3.97 7.00 19.83
C VAL A 255 3.20 6.85 18.52
N CYS A 256 2.52 5.71 18.34
CA CYS A 256 1.63 5.47 17.22
C CYS A 256 0.20 5.34 17.76
N SER A 257 -0.63 6.32 17.51
CA SER A 257 -2.06 6.29 17.84
C SER A 257 -2.88 5.92 16.61
N SER A 258 -3.98 5.20 16.80
CA SER A 258 -5.05 5.02 15.83
C SER A 258 -6.29 5.76 16.29
N GLN A 259 -6.99 6.37 15.38
CA GLN A 259 -8.27 7.05 15.62
C GLN A 259 -9.37 6.40 14.78
#